data_4545dc485220d68afbfc71147ff17dc8
#
_entry.id   4545dc485220d68afbfc71147ff17dc8
#
_cell.length_a   1.000
_cell.length_b   1.000
_cell.length_c   1.000
_cell.angle_alpha   90.00
_cell.angle_beta   90.00
_cell.angle_gamma   90.00
#
_symmetry.space_group_name_H-M   'P 1'
#
loop_
_entity.id
_entity.type
_entity.pdbx_description
1 polymer ?
#
loop_
_entity_poly.entity_id
_entity_poly.type
_entity_poly.pdbx_seq_one_letter_code
_entity_poly.pdbx_strand_id
1 'polypeptide(L)'
;MGRTRVVERDVAVVLSGGAVNGVLMELGFLQRLRASALWPRVGWIYGTSSGALSGTMAALDRLDELEEFMLQLQPEETFRPHSLWRLPLLGSHDYRLPETVADRLGDIAGLARLLAEAPIEMTVVATDVSDDEHGAGQHAYELVYSSRTTPPETMAQAILASAAISALVLPRRVGDRIATDGAWVRNFPLAHAYEQPGVELIVSFRYLPRYPRIGTEGLQRLRRRLERFPKLPPIRALINELRDAEERGARGEPAHWPDMIVRLMRVAIQQNTVLEERVARDKDEALRALEALRGDVDAIIRSEGGRRGARVARAVEERFASASFPFLGDRAIPRIAVQSTAGEVSLETGLRNPTPWTEEAKRELIRRGYDLLDDLLAEEAVA
;
A
#
# COMPACT_ATOMS: atom_id res chain seq x y z
N MET A 1 35.27 -21.32 19.47
CA MET A 1 34.86 -20.35 18.46
C MET A 1 33.53 -20.81 17.90
N GLY A 2 32.42 -20.24 18.39
CA GLY A 2 31.11 -20.55 17.91
C GLY A 2 30.94 -19.98 16.48
N ARG A 3 30.57 -20.82 15.54
CA ARG A 3 30.14 -20.36 14.19
C ARG A 3 28.90 -19.48 14.40
N THR A 4 29.03 -18.21 14.16
CA THR A 4 27.85 -17.30 14.03
C THR A 4 27.00 -17.89 12.91
N ARG A 5 25.84 -18.41 13.26
CA ARG A 5 24.85 -18.85 12.28
C ARG A 5 24.42 -17.60 11.51
N VAL A 6 24.78 -17.50 10.24
CA VAL A 6 24.21 -16.48 9.36
C VAL A 6 22.71 -16.78 9.28
N VAL A 7 21.89 -15.88 9.79
CA VAL A 7 20.44 -16.01 9.67
C VAL A 7 20.12 -15.78 8.21
N GLU A 8 19.55 -16.79 7.55
CA GLU A 8 19.10 -16.68 6.17
C GLU A 8 17.89 -15.72 6.15
N ARG A 9 17.92 -14.74 5.24
CA ARG A 9 16.83 -13.79 5.07
C ARG A 9 15.87 -14.33 4.01
N ASP A 10 14.74 -14.81 4.45
CA ASP A 10 13.77 -15.55 3.65
C ASP A 10 12.32 -15.05 3.85
N VAL A 11 12.15 -13.95 4.59
CA VAL A 11 10.86 -13.33 4.84
C VAL A 11 10.72 -12.05 4.03
N ALA A 12 9.61 -11.93 3.29
CA ALA A 12 9.19 -10.70 2.63
C ALA A 12 8.05 -10.03 3.41
N VAL A 13 8.11 -8.71 3.56
CA VAL A 13 7.03 -7.91 4.14
C VAL A 13 6.34 -7.13 3.02
N VAL A 14 5.01 -7.12 2.99
CA VAL A 14 4.22 -6.40 1.98
C VAL A 14 3.25 -5.44 2.67
N LEU A 15 3.35 -4.15 2.32
CA LEU A 15 2.59 -3.05 2.92
C LEU A 15 1.75 -2.35 1.85
N SER A 16 0.45 -2.25 2.08
CA SER A 16 -0.45 -1.55 1.15
C SER A 16 -0.41 -0.04 1.33
N GLY A 17 -0.96 0.71 0.38
CA GLY A 17 -1.31 2.10 0.61
C GLY A 17 -2.49 2.25 1.56
N GLY A 18 -2.50 3.33 2.36
CA GLY A 18 -3.53 3.56 3.38
C GLY A 18 -3.58 4.98 3.95
N ALA A 19 -2.95 5.94 3.31
CA ALA A 19 -2.82 7.33 3.78
C ALA A 19 -2.32 7.40 5.25
N VAL A 20 -2.72 8.41 6.02
CA VAL A 20 -2.24 8.60 7.41
C VAL A 20 -2.64 7.46 8.35
N ASN A 21 -3.87 6.94 8.21
CA ASN A 21 -4.30 5.78 8.99
C ASN A 21 -3.45 4.54 8.67
N GLY A 22 -3.12 4.35 7.38
CA GLY A 22 -2.24 3.29 6.92
C GLY A 22 -0.88 3.37 7.60
N VAL A 23 -0.19 4.52 7.52
CA VAL A 23 1.13 4.70 8.16
C VAL A 23 1.09 4.37 9.65
N LEU A 24 0.08 4.85 10.40
CA LEU A 24 -0.02 4.63 11.84
C LEU A 24 -0.25 3.16 12.19
N MET A 25 -1.12 2.48 11.45
CA MET A 25 -1.39 1.07 11.69
C MET A 25 -0.23 0.18 11.21
N GLU A 26 0.40 0.50 10.09
CA GLU A 26 1.61 -0.17 9.61
C GLU A 26 2.77 0.01 10.59
N LEU A 27 2.89 1.17 11.21
CA LEU A 27 3.89 1.42 12.25
C LEU A 27 3.72 0.44 13.41
N GLY A 28 2.52 0.30 13.96
CA GLY A 28 2.25 -0.66 15.04
C GLY A 28 2.51 -2.11 14.60
N PHE A 29 2.04 -2.49 13.42
CA PHE A 29 2.31 -3.80 12.81
C PHE A 29 3.83 -4.06 12.68
N LEU A 30 4.61 -3.11 12.17
CA LEU A 30 6.05 -3.22 12.00
C LEU A 30 6.79 -3.26 13.35
N GLN A 31 6.34 -2.51 14.35
CA GLN A 31 6.88 -2.58 15.72
C GLN A 31 6.68 -3.96 16.32
N ARG A 32 5.49 -4.56 16.14
CA ARG A 32 5.22 -5.92 16.60
C ARG A 32 6.04 -6.96 15.84
N LEU A 33 6.17 -6.81 14.53
CA LEU A 33 7.02 -7.68 13.71
C LEU A 33 8.50 -7.56 14.12
N ARG A 34 9.00 -6.34 14.36
CA ARG A 34 10.36 -6.08 14.85
C ARG A 34 10.65 -6.78 16.19
N ALA A 35 9.65 -6.87 17.05
CA ALA A 35 9.75 -7.57 18.33
C ALA A 35 9.61 -9.10 18.21
N SER A 36 9.37 -9.66 17.03
CA SER A 36 9.20 -11.09 16.82
C SER A 36 10.47 -11.82 16.38
N ALA A 37 10.46 -13.13 16.44
CA ALA A 37 11.53 -13.99 15.91
C ALA A 37 11.64 -13.94 14.37
N LEU A 38 10.65 -13.38 13.68
CA LEU A 38 10.65 -13.24 12.23
C LEU A 38 11.51 -12.07 11.74
N TRP A 39 11.68 -11.02 12.54
CA TRP A 39 12.39 -9.81 12.11
C TRP A 39 13.82 -10.06 11.60
N PRO A 40 14.67 -10.85 12.25
CA PRO A 40 16.01 -11.15 11.74
C PRO A 40 16.01 -11.85 10.38
N ARG A 41 14.90 -12.51 10.01
CA ARG A 41 14.71 -13.21 8.73
C ARG A 41 14.17 -12.29 7.62
N VAL A 42 13.73 -11.07 7.92
CA VAL A 42 13.22 -10.14 6.90
C VAL A 42 14.36 -9.71 5.98
N GLY A 43 14.21 -10.02 4.69
CA GLY A 43 15.14 -9.63 3.62
C GLY A 43 14.59 -8.53 2.72
N TRP A 44 13.28 -8.46 2.57
CA TRP A 44 12.61 -7.57 1.61
C TRP A 44 11.38 -6.92 2.21
N ILE A 45 11.18 -5.65 1.88
CA ILE A 45 9.94 -4.92 2.16
C ILE A 45 9.43 -4.31 0.84
N TYR A 46 8.18 -4.57 0.52
CA TYR A 46 7.47 -4.02 -0.64
C TYR A 46 6.38 -3.08 -0.15
N GLY A 47 6.38 -1.84 -0.63
CA GLY A 47 5.42 -0.86 -0.14
C GLY A 47 4.92 0.10 -1.20
N THR A 48 3.66 0.50 -1.06
CA THR A 48 2.99 1.51 -1.88
C THR A 48 2.46 2.61 -0.98
N SER A 49 2.59 3.88 -1.37
CA SER A 49 2.01 5.03 -0.65
C SER A 49 2.46 5.08 0.83
N SER A 50 1.55 4.92 1.80
CA SER A 50 1.89 4.80 3.23
C SER A 50 2.92 3.70 3.46
N GLY A 51 2.76 2.53 2.83
CA GLY A 51 3.69 1.42 2.93
C GLY A 51 5.09 1.71 2.37
N ALA A 52 5.23 2.65 1.42
CA ALA A 52 6.54 3.12 0.99
C ALA A 52 7.26 3.95 2.06
N LEU A 53 6.51 4.76 2.83
CA LEU A 53 7.05 5.57 3.92
C LEU A 53 7.40 4.71 5.14
N SER A 54 6.44 3.93 5.64
CA SER A 54 6.62 3.07 6.81
C SER A 54 7.66 1.96 6.56
N GLY A 55 7.63 1.35 5.36
CA GLY A 55 8.60 0.34 4.94
C GLY A 55 10.02 0.88 4.84
N THR A 56 10.21 2.11 4.34
CA THR A 56 11.53 2.77 4.31
C THR A 56 12.09 2.93 5.73
N MET A 57 11.31 3.43 6.67
CA MET A 57 11.76 3.62 8.05
C MET A 57 12.00 2.28 8.76
N ALA A 58 11.21 1.26 8.45
CA ALA A 58 11.42 -0.10 8.95
C ALA A 58 12.73 -0.73 8.42
N ALA A 59 13.00 -0.60 7.12
CA ALA A 59 14.23 -1.11 6.51
C ALA A 59 15.49 -0.45 7.07
N LEU A 60 15.38 0.80 7.53
CA LEU A 60 16.44 1.55 8.21
C LEU A 60 16.52 1.29 9.73
N ASP A 61 15.62 0.48 10.30
CA ASP A 61 15.44 0.27 11.74
C ASP A 61 15.18 1.58 12.53
N ARG A 62 14.41 2.52 11.92
CA ARG A 62 14.10 3.85 12.47
C ARG A 62 12.60 4.02 12.77
N LEU A 63 11.93 2.95 13.20
CA LEU A 63 10.49 2.98 13.52
C LEU A 63 10.15 3.93 14.67
N ASP A 64 11.07 4.09 15.63
CA ASP A 64 10.86 4.97 16.78
C ASP A 64 10.87 6.45 16.36
N GLU A 65 11.69 6.81 15.38
CA GLU A 65 11.67 8.16 14.76
C GLU A 65 10.41 8.37 13.92
N LEU A 66 9.92 7.34 13.23
CA LEU A 66 8.65 7.41 12.52
C LEU A 66 7.49 7.63 13.51
N GLU A 67 7.50 6.96 14.66
CA GLU A 67 6.48 7.16 15.69
C GLU A 67 6.47 8.61 16.18
N GLU A 68 7.61 9.14 16.57
CA GLU A 68 7.73 10.52 17.02
C GLU A 68 7.25 11.51 15.94
N PHE A 69 7.70 11.31 14.70
CA PHE A 69 7.26 12.12 13.55
C PHE A 69 5.74 12.09 13.38
N MET A 70 5.14 10.91 13.38
CA MET A 70 3.71 10.73 13.16
C MET A 70 2.87 11.28 14.31
N LEU A 71 3.32 11.13 15.57
CA LEU A 71 2.61 11.69 16.73
C LEU A 71 2.54 13.23 16.69
N GLN A 72 3.59 13.88 16.19
CA GLN A 72 3.64 15.33 16.06
C GLN A 72 2.98 15.88 14.79
N LEU A 73 2.86 15.06 13.72
CA LEU A 73 2.39 15.49 12.41
C LEU A 73 0.95 16.04 12.46
N GLN A 74 0.72 17.16 11.79
CA GLN A 74 -0.61 17.76 11.64
C GLN A 74 -1.07 17.75 10.18
N PRO A 75 -2.39 17.80 9.90
CA PRO A 75 -2.93 17.76 8.54
C PRO A 75 -2.30 18.76 7.57
N GLU A 76 -2.09 20.01 8.04
CA GLU A 76 -1.58 21.11 7.25
C GLU A 76 -0.10 20.94 6.85
N GLU A 77 0.62 20.09 7.58
CA GLU A 77 2.02 19.74 7.32
C GLU A 77 2.18 18.66 6.26
N THR A 78 1.09 17.97 5.93
CA THR A 78 1.05 16.96 4.87
C THR A 78 0.44 17.53 3.59
N PHE A 79 -0.77 18.09 3.71
CA PHE A 79 -1.56 18.63 2.61
C PHE A 79 -2.16 19.99 2.99
N ARG A 80 -1.71 21.05 2.34
CA ARG A 80 -2.25 22.39 2.56
C ARG A 80 -3.26 22.75 1.48
N PRO A 81 -4.54 23.03 1.83
CA PRO A 81 -5.54 23.38 0.82
C PRO A 81 -5.16 24.61 0.01
N HIS A 82 -5.30 24.54 -1.30
CA HIS A 82 -5.19 25.70 -2.18
C HIS A 82 -6.43 26.59 -2.09
N SER A 83 -6.23 27.86 -2.40
CA SER A 83 -7.34 28.77 -2.63
C SER A 83 -8.16 28.33 -3.85
N LEU A 84 -9.48 28.60 -3.86
CA LEU A 84 -10.39 28.16 -4.93
C LEU A 84 -9.93 28.53 -6.35
N TRP A 85 -9.22 29.66 -6.48
CA TRP A 85 -8.70 30.15 -7.77
C TRP A 85 -7.53 29.35 -8.31
N ARG A 86 -6.82 28.58 -7.47
CA ARG A 86 -5.69 27.75 -7.87
C ARG A 86 -6.08 26.31 -8.20
N LEU A 87 -7.28 25.87 -7.81
CA LEU A 87 -7.76 24.52 -8.02
C LEU A 87 -7.62 24.02 -9.46
N PRO A 88 -7.96 24.79 -10.52
CA PRO A 88 -7.87 24.31 -11.89
C PRO A 88 -6.44 24.11 -12.38
N LEU A 89 -5.45 24.77 -11.78
CA LEU A 89 -4.06 24.76 -12.24
C LEU A 89 -3.14 23.91 -11.38
N LEU A 90 -3.38 23.83 -10.07
CA LEU A 90 -2.44 23.24 -9.11
C LEU A 90 -3.03 22.06 -8.31
N GLY A 91 -4.24 21.62 -8.63
CA GLY A 91 -4.93 20.62 -7.83
C GLY A 91 -5.52 21.20 -6.55
N SER A 92 -6.03 20.34 -5.66
CA SER A 92 -6.75 20.78 -4.47
C SER A 92 -5.84 21.17 -3.30
N HIS A 93 -4.63 20.64 -3.25
CA HIS A 93 -3.69 20.83 -2.13
C HIS A 93 -2.24 21.01 -2.62
N ASP A 94 -1.48 21.75 -1.82
CA ASP A 94 -0.03 21.79 -1.87
C ASP A 94 0.53 20.59 -1.09
N TYR A 95 1.50 19.88 -1.67
CA TYR A 95 2.12 18.70 -1.07
C TYR A 95 3.29 19.11 -0.18
N ARG A 96 3.03 19.22 1.12
CA ARG A 96 3.99 19.72 2.12
C ARG A 96 4.82 18.61 2.79
N LEU A 97 4.44 17.36 2.60
CA LEU A 97 5.15 16.24 3.22
C LEU A 97 6.64 16.21 2.93
N PRO A 98 7.14 16.51 1.70
CA PRO A 98 8.57 16.52 1.43
C PRO A 98 9.34 17.53 2.30
N GLU A 99 8.82 18.74 2.45
CA GLU A 99 9.43 19.77 3.29
C GLU A 99 9.38 19.39 4.76
N THR A 100 8.24 18.86 5.24
CA THR A 100 8.07 18.42 6.62
C THR A 100 9.00 17.25 6.97
N VAL A 101 9.20 16.31 6.03
CA VAL A 101 10.17 15.21 6.20
C VAL A 101 11.59 15.76 6.25
N ALA A 102 11.95 16.69 5.34
CA ALA A 102 13.28 17.29 5.32
C ALA A 102 13.58 18.05 6.62
N ASP A 103 12.61 18.77 7.15
CA ASP A 103 12.75 19.57 8.37
C ASP A 103 12.89 18.71 9.64
N ARG A 104 12.23 17.55 9.71
CA ARG A 104 12.14 16.75 10.95
C ARG A 104 12.93 15.45 10.93
N LEU A 105 13.01 14.77 9.78
CA LEU A 105 13.73 13.51 9.61
C LEU A 105 15.06 13.68 8.87
N GLY A 106 15.32 14.89 8.35
CA GLY A 106 16.52 15.23 7.62
C GLY A 106 16.41 14.97 6.11
N ASP A 107 17.55 15.08 5.42
CA ASP A 107 17.61 14.93 3.96
C ASP A 107 17.16 13.54 3.52
N ILE A 108 16.06 13.49 2.75
CA ILE A 108 15.51 12.21 2.27
C ILE A 108 16.47 11.50 1.30
N ALA A 109 17.33 12.23 0.59
CA ALA A 109 18.38 11.62 -0.23
C ALA A 109 19.45 10.97 0.67
N GLY A 110 19.72 11.55 1.83
CA GLY A 110 20.54 10.93 2.87
C GLY A 110 19.95 9.63 3.42
N LEU A 111 18.64 9.62 3.70
CA LEU A 111 17.92 8.41 4.08
C LEU A 111 17.98 7.35 2.97
N ALA A 112 17.82 7.73 1.71
CA ALA A 112 17.90 6.82 0.58
C ALA A 112 19.31 6.24 0.37
N ARG A 113 20.38 6.99 0.67
CA ARG A 113 21.76 6.46 0.69
C ARG A 113 21.94 5.40 1.77
N LEU A 114 21.45 5.65 2.99
CA LEU A 114 21.47 4.65 4.06
C LEU A 114 20.65 3.41 3.69
N LEU A 115 19.52 3.61 3.03
CA LEU A 115 18.64 2.54 2.58
C LEU A 115 19.32 1.62 1.54
N ALA A 116 20.18 2.17 0.67
CA ALA A 116 20.94 1.38 -0.29
C ALA A 116 21.94 0.41 0.39
N GLU A 117 22.40 0.73 1.61
CA GLU A 117 23.33 -0.08 2.41
C GLU A 117 22.59 -0.90 3.48
N ALA A 118 21.31 -0.66 3.70
CA ALA A 118 20.52 -1.34 4.74
C ALA A 118 20.46 -2.86 4.50
N PRO A 119 20.40 -3.67 5.55
CA PRO A 119 20.35 -5.13 5.40
C PRO A 119 19.04 -5.62 4.76
N ILE A 120 17.97 -4.84 4.85
CA ILE A 120 16.66 -5.13 4.27
C ILE A 120 16.51 -4.32 2.97
N GLU A 121 16.17 -4.98 1.88
CA GLU A 121 15.88 -4.32 0.62
C GLU A 121 14.49 -3.70 0.65
N MET A 122 14.37 -2.42 0.31
CA MET A 122 13.10 -1.73 0.16
C MET A 122 12.74 -1.55 -1.31
N THR A 123 11.55 -2.01 -1.69
CA THR A 123 10.98 -1.80 -3.02
C THR A 123 9.73 -0.93 -2.93
N VAL A 124 9.71 0.12 -3.73
CA VAL A 124 8.63 1.11 -3.78
C VAL A 124 7.94 1.05 -5.13
N VAL A 125 6.60 1.06 -5.11
CA VAL A 125 5.79 1.13 -6.32
C VAL A 125 5.20 2.52 -6.49
N ALA A 126 5.29 3.06 -7.70
CA ALA A 126 4.64 4.30 -8.11
C ALA A 126 3.90 4.10 -9.45
N THR A 127 3.01 5.02 -9.79
CA THR A 127 2.28 5.02 -11.06
C THR A 127 2.93 5.98 -12.04
N ASP A 128 3.27 5.48 -13.23
CA ASP A 128 3.76 6.31 -14.34
C ASP A 128 2.60 7.08 -14.98
N VAL A 129 2.75 8.38 -15.06
CA VAL A 129 1.82 9.30 -15.74
C VAL A 129 2.54 10.20 -16.73
N SER A 130 3.70 9.74 -17.24
CA SER A 130 4.44 10.42 -18.31
C SER A 130 3.60 10.43 -19.58
N ASP A 131 3.82 11.45 -20.42
CA ASP A 131 3.11 11.66 -21.70
C ASP A 131 3.81 10.92 -22.86
N ASP A 132 4.10 9.62 -22.65
CA ASP A 132 4.69 8.75 -23.65
C ASP A 132 3.85 7.47 -23.80
N GLU A 133 3.98 6.81 -24.95
CA GLU A 133 3.28 5.56 -25.20
C GLU A 133 3.79 4.47 -24.26
N HIS A 134 2.91 3.97 -23.43
CA HIS A 134 3.18 2.82 -22.59
C HIS A 134 2.83 1.53 -23.36
N GLY A 135 3.72 0.57 -23.35
CA GLY A 135 3.44 -0.75 -23.93
C GLY A 135 2.25 -1.42 -23.25
N ALA A 136 1.59 -2.35 -23.95
CA ALA A 136 0.45 -3.13 -23.42
C ALA A 136 0.87 -4.25 -22.45
N GLY A 137 2.06 -4.18 -21.87
CA GLY A 137 2.58 -5.20 -20.94
C GLY A 137 1.90 -5.19 -19.57
N GLN A 138 2.13 -6.23 -18.81
CA GLN A 138 1.58 -6.42 -17.45
C GLN A 138 1.92 -5.27 -16.48
N HIS A 139 3.01 -4.54 -16.74
CA HIS A 139 3.53 -3.46 -15.91
C HIS A 139 3.57 -2.11 -16.66
N ALA A 140 2.66 -1.89 -17.62
CA ALA A 140 2.71 -0.75 -18.54
C ALA A 140 2.76 0.63 -17.84
N TYR A 141 2.10 0.78 -16.69
CA TYR A 141 2.06 2.04 -15.92
C TYR A 141 2.68 1.90 -14.53
N GLU A 142 3.35 0.79 -14.26
CA GLU A 142 3.95 0.50 -12.97
C GLU A 142 5.44 0.85 -12.97
N LEU A 143 5.83 1.72 -12.04
CA LEU A 143 7.23 2.03 -11.77
C LEU A 143 7.63 1.35 -10.47
N VAL A 144 8.66 0.51 -10.55
CA VAL A 144 9.19 -0.26 -9.42
C VAL A 144 10.62 0.18 -9.15
N TYR A 145 10.87 0.64 -7.93
CA TYR A 145 12.15 1.16 -7.49
C TYR A 145 12.68 0.34 -6.31
N SER A 146 13.80 -0.35 -6.49
CA SER A 146 14.48 -1.09 -5.43
C SER A 146 15.64 -0.27 -4.86
N SER A 147 15.80 -0.28 -3.54
CA SER A 147 16.93 0.37 -2.87
C SER A 147 18.29 -0.19 -3.26
N ARG A 148 18.35 -1.40 -3.87
CA ARG A 148 19.58 -2.02 -4.34
C ARG A 148 20.03 -1.57 -5.71
N THR A 149 19.08 -1.25 -6.57
CA THR A 149 19.36 -0.99 -7.99
C THR A 149 19.07 0.44 -8.42
N THR A 150 18.27 1.16 -7.66
CA THR A 150 17.89 2.54 -7.96
C THR A 150 18.87 3.54 -7.34
N PRO A 151 19.37 4.53 -8.07
CA PRO A 151 20.21 5.59 -7.50
C PRO A 151 19.49 6.28 -6.31
N PRO A 152 20.22 6.62 -5.23
CA PRO A 152 19.60 7.15 -4.00
C PRO A 152 18.73 8.39 -4.21
N GLU A 153 19.13 9.30 -5.08
CA GLU A 153 18.35 10.51 -5.40
C GLU A 153 17.02 10.16 -6.09
N THR A 154 17.04 9.19 -7.00
CA THR A 154 15.84 8.67 -7.67
C THR A 154 14.97 7.89 -6.69
N MET A 155 15.56 7.09 -5.80
CA MET A 155 14.85 6.36 -4.75
C MET A 155 14.13 7.31 -3.78
N ALA A 156 14.77 8.40 -3.37
CA ALA A 156 14.17 9.45 -2.55
C ALA A 156 12.94 10.08 -3.25
N GLN A 157 13.08 10.39 -4.54
CA GLN A 157 11.97 10.91 -5.36
C GLN A 157 10.83 9.89 -5.47
N ALA A 158 11.14 8.60 -5.65
CA ALA A 158 10.17 7.52 -5.78
C ALA A 158 9.35 7.33 -4.50
N ILE A 159 9.99 7.34 -3.33
CA ILE A 159 9.31 7.26 -2.02
C ILE A 159 8.28 8.39 -1.88
N LEU A 160 8.68 9.62 -2.18
CA LEU A 160 7.79 10.79 -2.10
C LEU A 160 6.68 10.77 -3.17
N ALA A 161 6.99 10.31 -4.38
CA ALA A 161 6.02 10.21 -5.47
C ALA A 161 4.98 9.12 -5.18
N SER A 162 5.41 7.98 -4.62
CA SER A 162 4.51 6.90 -4.22
C SER A 162 3.48 7.35 -3.18
N ALA A 163 3.79 8.36 -2.36
CA ALA A 163 2.87 8.93 -1.38
C ALA A 163 2.15 10.21 -1.87
N ALA A 164 2.34 10.61 -3.14
CA ALA A 164 1.72 11.80 -3.71
C ALA A 164 0.33 11.47 -4.28
N ILE A 165 -0.70 11.54 -3.42
CA ILE A 165 -2.08 11.16 -3.77
C ILE A 165 -2.59 11.99 -4.93
N SER A 166 -2.80 11.36 -6.09
CA SER A 166 -3.39 11.99 -7.27
C SER A 166 -4.77 12.59 -6.96
N ALA A 167 -5.15 13.60 -7.72
CA ALA A 167 -6.33 14.44 -7.50
C ALA A 167 -6.26 15.36 -6.26
N LEU A 168 -5.36 15.11 -5.31
CA LEU A 168 -5.06 16.07 -4.25
C LEU A 168 -3.86 16.94 -4.64
N VAL A 169 -2.80 16.33 -5.14
CA VAL A 169 -1.54 16.99 -5.48
C VAL A 169 -1.08 16.67 -6.90
N LEU A 170 -0.19 17.48 -7.45
CA LEU A 170 0.40 17.24 -8.76
C LEU A 170 1.38 16.05 -8.70
N PRO A 171 1.49 15.29 -9.81
CA PRO A 171 2.53 14.28 -9.97
C PRO A 171 3.93 14.85 -9.82
N ARG A 172 4.90 13.99 -9.51
CA ARG A 172 6.29 14.36 -9.24
C ARG A 172 7.24 13.75 -10.27
N ARG A 173 8.34 14.43 -10.51
CA ARG A 173 9.43 13.87 -11.33
C ARG A 173 10.20 12.84 -10.50
N VAL A 174 10.46 11.67 -11.09
CA VAL A 174 11.28 10.58 -10.55
C VAL A 174 12.26 10.16 -11.66
N GLY A 175 13.48 10.64 -11.59
CA GLY A 175 14.44 10.49 -12.69
C GLY A 175 13.92 11.16 -13.96
N ASP A 176 13.74 10.39 -15.02
CA ASP A 176 13.20 10.81 -16.32
C ASP A 176 11.67 10.67 -16.44
N ARG A 177 11.01 10.06 -15.47
CA ARG A 177 9.57 9.79 -15.42
C ARG A 177 8.79 10.83 -14.62
N ILE A 178 7.50 10.92 -14.91
CA ILE A 178 6.52 11.65 -14.10
C ILE A 178 5.67 10.61 -13.37
N ALA A 179 5.72 10.64 -12.05
CA ALA A 179 5.10 9.61 -11.22
C ALA A 179 4.13 10.20 -10.19
N THR A 180 3.16 9.40 -9.80
CA THR A 180 2.21 9.68 -8.75
C THR A 180 2.03 8.46 -7.84
N ASP A 181 1.09 8.53 -6.88
CA ASP A 181 0.81 7.44 -5.93
C ASP A 181 0.66 6.09 -6.63
N GLY A 182 1.37 5.09 -6.12
CA GLY A 182 1.35 3.73 -6.67
C GLY A 182 0.02 3.01 -6.52
N ALA A 183 -0.86 3.50 -5.66
CA ALA A 183 -2.16 2.88 -5.40
C ALA A 183 -3.07 2.77 -6.63
N TRP A 184 -2.82 3.56 -7.68
CA TRP A 184 -3.58 3.47 -8.93
C TRP A 184 -3.33 2.19 -9.71
N VAL A 185 -2.07 1.73 -9.75
CA VAL A 185 -1.68 0.53 -10.50
C VAL A 185 -1.56 -0.68 -9.58
N ARG A 186 -0.98 -0.50 -8.38
CA ARG A 186 -0.73 -1.58 -7.45
C ARG A 186 -0.72 -1.08 -6.00
N ASN A 187 -1.87 -1.02 -5.40
CA ASN A 187 -2.01 -0.58 -4.00
C ASN A 187 -1.43 -1.58 -3.00
N PHE A 188 -1.35 -2.84 -3.35
CA PHE A 188 -0.84 -3.92 -2.52
C PHE A 188 0.15 -4.76 -3.33
N PRO A 189 1.47 -4.46 -3.25
CA PRO A 189 2.47 -5.03 -4.16
C PRO A 189 2.86 -6.48 -3.83
N LEU A 190 1.86 -7.34 -3.66
CA LEU A 190 2.01 -8.73 -3.24
C LEU A 190 2.70 -9.59 -4.30
N ALA A 191 2.42 -9.34 -5.59
CA ALA A 191 3.01 -10.10 -6.68
C ALA A 191 4.54 -10.04 -6.68
N HIS A 192 5.13 -8.89 -6.36
CA HIS A 192 6.59 -8.73 -6.30
C HIS A 192 7.24 -9.60 -5.22
N ALA A 193 6.56 -9.81 -4.09
CA ALA A 193 7.06 -10.71 -3.05
C ALA A 193 7.05 -12.19 -3.52
N TYR A 194 6.04 -12.57 -4.32
CA TYR A 194 5.99 -13.92 -4.91
C TYR A 194 7.03 -14.14 -6.01
N GLU A 195 7.43 -13.10 -6.72
CA GLU A 195 8.43 -13.16 -7.79
C GLU A 195 9.86 -13.13 -7.24
N GLN A 196 10.03 -12.76 -5.97
CA GLN A 196 11.35 -12.64 -5.35
C GLN A 196 11.96 -14.01 -5.06
N PRO A 197 13.11 -14.34 -5.65
CA PRO A 197 13.83 -15.59 -5.33
C PRO A 197 14.25 -15.62 -3.84
N GLY A 198 14.07 -16.78 -3.22
CA GLY A 198 14.51 -17.03 -1.84
C GLY A 198 13.45 -16.64 -0.77
N VAL A 199 12.32 -16.04 -1.15
CA VAL A 199 11.23 -15.78 -0.21
C VAL A 199 10.53 -17.08 0.16
N GLU A 200 10.48 -17.42 1.45
CA GLU A 200 9.81 -18.62 2.00
C GLU A 200 8.59 -18.31 2.85
N LEU A 201 8.46 -17.06 3.29
CA LEU A 201 7.32 -16.58 4.05
C LEU A 201 7.00 -15.14 3.65
N ILE A 202 5.72 -14.83 3.45
CA ILE A 202 5.25 -13.46 3.25
C ILE A 202 4.46 -13.03 4.48
N VAL A 203 4.85 -11.90 5.08
CA VAL A 203 4.11 -11.23 6.16
C VAL A 203 3.53 -9.95 5.58
N SER A 204 2.23 -9.80 5.59
CA SER A 204 1.60 -8.70 4.87
C SER A 204 0.59 -7.93 5.70
N PHE A 205 0.55 -6.62 5.50
CA PHE A 205 -0.44 -5.73 6.08
C PHE A 205 -1.22 -5.03 4.97
N ARG A 206 -2.53 -5.23 4.96
CA ARG A 206 -3.46 -4.63 4.02
C ARG A 206 -4.44 -3.72 4.73
N TYR A 207 -4.34 -2.42 4.46
CA TYR A 207 -5.30 -1.45 4.94
C TYR A 207 -6.45 -1.28 3.95
N LEU A 208 -7.68 -1.34 4.44
CA LEU A 208 -8.90 -1.08 3.68
C LEU A 208 -9.50 0.25 4.13
N PRO A 209 -9.26 1.34 3.41
CA PRO A 209 -9.79 2.64 3.80
C PRO A 209 -11.32 2.65 3.76
N ARG A 210 -11.92 3.16 4.83
CA ARG A 210 -13.33 3.54 4.85
C ARG A 210 -13.41 5.00 4.41
N TYR A 211 -13.66 5.22 3.14
CA TYR A 211 -13.87 6.57 2.66
C TYR A 211 -15.18 7.13 3.23
N PRO A 212 -15.15 8.18 4.06
CA PRO A 212 -16.35 8.81 4.52
C PRO A 212 -17.12 9.35 3.30
N ARG A 213 -18.44 9.31 3.36
CA ARG A 213 -19.25 9.99 2.35
C ARG A 213 -18.87 11.46 2.39
N ILE A 214 -18.52 12.04 1.24
CA ILE A 214 -18.31 13.48 1.16
C ILE A 214 -19.66 14.12 1.51
N GLY A 215 -19.74 14.67 2.71
CA GLY A 215 -20.96 15.28 3.21
C GLY A 215 -21.35 16.50 2.38
N THR A 216 -22.64 16.74 2.24
CA THR A 216 -23.18 17.93 1.56
C THR A 216 -23.06 19.21 2.40
N GLU A 217 -22.50 19.15 3.60
CA GLU A 217 -22.39 20.27 4.54
C GLU A 217 -21.69 21.50 3.97
N GLY A 218 -20.66 21.28 3.13
CA GLY A 218 -19.98 22.37 2.43
C GLY A 218 -20.87 23.06 1.40
N LEU A 219 -21.68 22.27 0.67
CA LEU A 219 -22.66 22.79 -0.28
C LEU A 219 -23.75 23.57 0.45
N GLN A 220 -24.26 23.03 1.57
CA GLN A 220 -25.24 23.70 2.43
C GLN A 220 -24.73 25.02 2.97
N ARG A 221 -23.48 25.07 3.44
CA ARG A 221 -22.86 26.34 3.92
C ARG A 221 -22.74 27.35 2.81
N LEU A 222 -22.30 26.94 1.61
CA LEU A 222 -22.23 27.81 0.43
C LEU A 222 -23.61 28.33 0.04
N ARG A 223 -24.61 27.44 -0.06
CA ARG A 223 -25.99 27.81 -0.39
C ARG A 223 -26.55 28.84 0.61
N ARG A 224 -26.45 28.58 1.93
CA ARG A 224 -26.90 29.53 2.96
C ARG A 224 -26.22 30.89 2.85
N ARG A 225 -24.96 30.94 2.42
CA ARG A 225 -24.23 32.21 2.21
C ARG A 225 -24.77 32.94 0.98
N LEU A 226 -25.08 32.24 -0.11
CA LEU A 226 -25.62 32.81 -1.35
C LEU A 226 -27.08 33.24 -1.20
N GLU A 227 -27.88 32.57 -0.40
CA GLU A 227 -29.26 32.91 -0.07
C GLU A 227 -29.42 34.33 0.56
N ARG A 228 -28.31 34.92 1.00
CA ARG A 228 -28.30 36.33 1.44
C ARG A 228 -28.42 37.33 0.27
N PHE A 229 -28.17 36.86 -0.98
CA PHE A 229 -28.19 37.68 -2.19
C PHE A 229 -29.12 37.10 -3.29
N PRO A 230 -30.39 36.82 -2.99
CA PRO A 230 -31.27 36.03 -3.88
C PRO A 230 -31.74 36.77 -5.12
N LYS A 231 -31.51 38.11 -5.18
CA LYS A 231 -32.07 38.98 -6.25
C LYS A 231 -31.31 38.89 -7.57
N LEU A 232 -30.11 38.34 -7.60
CA LEU A 232 -29.31 38.20 -8.83
C LEU A 232 -29.59 36.89 -9.52
N PRO A 233 -30.04 36.90 -10.80
CA PRO A 233 -30.42 35.70 -11.55
C PRO A 233 -29.35 34.60 -11.53
N PRO A 234 -28.02 34.87 -11.75
CA PRO A 234 -27.00 33.84 -11.71
C PRO A 234 -26.84 33.22 -10.31
N ILE A 235 -27.04 34.01 -9.24
CA ILE A 235 -26.99 33.50 -7.86
C ILE A 235 -28.18 32.58 -7.58
N ARG A 236 -29.37 32.90 -8.08
CA ARG A 236 -30.55 32.04 -7.94
C ARG A 236 -30.35 30.69 -8.64
N ALA A 237 -29.81 30.70 -9.87
CA ALA A 237 -29.52 29.49 -10.61
C ALA A 237 -28.53 28.60 -9.82
N LEU A 238 -27.44 29.18 -9.29
CA LEU A 238 -26.45 28.48 -8.49
C LEU A 238 -27.04 27.91 -7.17
N ILE A 239 -27.96 28.65 -6.52
CA ILE A 239 -28.67 28.14 -5.33
C ILE A 239 -29.49 26.90 -5.66
N ASN A 240 -30.17 26.86 -6.81
CA ASN A 240 -30.95 25.72 -7.23
C ASN A 240 -30.03 24.51 -7.54
N GLU A 241 -28.93 24.70 -8.28
CA GLU A 241 -27.95 23.67 -8.54
C GLU A 241 -27.35 23.09 -7.25
N LEU A 242 -27.05 23.92 -6.26
CA LEU A 242 -26.57 23.47 -4.96
C LEU A 242 -27.61 22.66 -4.19
N ARG A 243 -28.90 23.02 -4.28
CA ARG A 243 -29.99 22.25 -3.68
C ARG A 243 -30.14 20.88 -4.34
N ASP A 244 -30.13 20.84 -5.68
CA ASP A 244 -30.18 19.58 -6.44
C ASP A 244 -28.98 18.69 -6.10
N ALA A 245 -27.77 19.26 -5.92
CA ALA A 245 -26.59 18.53 -5.49
C ALA A 245 -26.72 17.97 -4.05
N GLU A 246 -27.30 18.75 -3.12
CA GLU A 246 -27.61 18.29 -1.76
C GLU A 246 -28.61 17.10 -1.79
N GLU A 247 -29.65 17.19 -2.61
CA GLU A 247 -30.63 16.11 -2.77
C GLU A 247 -30.02 14.84 -3.37
N ARG A 248 -29.16 14.97 -4.40
CA ARG A 248 -28.40 13.84 -4.95
C ARG A 248 -27.55 13.19 -3.85
N GLY A 249 -26.79 13.99 -3.10
CA GLY A 249 -25.98 13.49 -2.00
C GLY A 249 -26.78 12.76 -0.91
N ALA A 250 -27.98 13.26 -0.59
CA ALA A 250 -28.89 12.62 0.36
C ALA A 250 -29.38 11.24 -0.15
N ARG A 251 -29.55 11.06 -1.47
CA ARG A 251 -29.86 9.77 -2.10
C ARG A 251 -28.66 8.84 -2.25
N GLY A 252 -27.45 9.27 -1.84
CA GLY A 252 -26.21 8.52 -2.00
C GLY A 252 -25.59 8.59 -3.40
N GLU A 253 -26.12 9.43 -4.27
CA GLU A 253 -25.57 9.75 -5.59
C GLU A 253 -24.37 10.71 -5.45
N PRO A 254 -23.45 10.80 -6.45
CA PRO A 254 -22.42 11.83 -6.45
C PRO A 254 -23.04 13.24 -6.42
N ALA A 255 -22.73 13.99 -5.37
CA ALA A 255 -23.28 15.33 -5.20
C ALA A 255 -22.65 16.35 -6.19
N HIS A 256 -21.38 16.15 -6.53
CA HIS A 256 -20.60 17.02 -7.40
C HIS A 256 -19.42 16.28 -8.02
N TRP A 257 -18.77 16.87 -9.03
CA TRP A 257 -17.66 16.27 -9.77
C TRP A 257 -16.48 15.78 -8.88
N PRO A 258 -15.97 16.54 -7.90
CA PRO A 258 -14.96 16.03 -7.01
C PRO A 258 -15.37 14.78 -6.22
N ASP A 259 -16.64 14.66 -5.80
CA ASP A 259 -17.13 13.45 -5.13
C ASP A 259 -17.12 12.24 -6.09
N MET A 260 -17.47 12.45 -7.38
CA MET A 260 -17.38 11.41 -8.39
C MET A 260 -15.93 10.93 -8.57
N ILE A 261 -14.96 11.85 -8.66
CA ILE A 261 -13.54 11.49 -8.78
C ILE A 261 -13.08 10.64 -7.60
N VAL A 262 -13.39 11.06 -6.36
CA VAL A 262 -13.01 10.31 -5.15
C VAL A 262 -13.64 8.91 -5.15
N ARG A 263 -14.88 8.77 -5.62
CA ARG A 263 -15.55 7.45 -5.75
C ARG A 263 -14.87 6.57 -6.80
N LEU A 264 -14.48 7.13 -7.95
CA LEU A 264 -13.76 6.40 -8.99
C LEU A 264 -12.36 5.97 -8.52
N MET A 265 -11.63 6.86 -7.84
CA MET A 265 -10.34 6.52 -7.21
C MET A 265 -10.49 5.33 -6.26
N ARG A 266 -11.48 5.40 -5.36
CA ARG A 266 -11.75 4.31 -4.42
C ARG A 266 -12.01 3.00 -5.14
N VAL A 267 -12.84 3.00 -6.19
CA VAL A 267 -13.13 1.79 -6.96
C VAL A 267 -11.85 1.21 -7.57
N ALA A 268 -11.03 2.04 -8.22
CA ALA A 268 -9.79 1.59 -8.84
C ALA A 268 -8.82 0.99 -7.81
N ILE A 269 -8.56 1.71 -6.72
CA ILE A 269 -7.62 1.29 -5.66
C ILE A 269 -8.12 0.01 -4.95
N GLN A 270 -9.39 -0.05 -4.57
CA GLN A 270 -9.94 -1.24 -3.93
C GLN A 270 -9.96 -2.43 -4.87
N GLN A 271 -10.30 -2.22 -6.14
CA GLN A 271 -10.37 -3.29 -7.12
C GLN A 271 -8.99 -3.90 -7.37
N ASN A 272 -7.95 -3.10 -7.58
CA ASN A 272 -6.61 -3.65 -7.77
C ASN A 272 -6.11 -4.39 -6.52
N THR A 273 -6.36 -3.87 -5.32
CA THR A 273 -6.00 -4.53 -4.05
C THR A 273 -6.69 -5.89 -3.88
N VAL A 274 -7.99 -5.97 -4.22
CA VAL A 274 -8.76 -7.23 -4.14
C VAL A 274 -8.30 -8.23 -5.20
N LEU A 275 -7.98 -7.75 -6.41
CA LEU A 275 -7.48 -8.61 -7.48
C LEU A 275 -6.12 -9.21 -7.14
N GLU A 276 -5.18 -8.44 -6.61
CA GLU A 276 -3.88 -8.94 -6.15
C GLU A 276 -4.04 -10.07 -5.13
N GLU A 277 -4.86 -9.86 -4.10
CA GLU A 277 -5.13 -10.85 -3.07
C GLU A 277 -5.80 -12.11 -3.63
N ARG A 278 -6.75 -11.92 -4.53
CA ARG A 278 -7.46 -13.05 -5.16
C ARG A 278 -6.51 -13.87 -6.02
N VAL A 279 -5.73 -13.22 -6.90
CA VAL A 279 -4.77 -13.90 -7.77
C VAL A 279 -3.75 -14.68 -6.95
N ALA A 280 -3.21 -14.08 -5.86
CA ALA A 280 -2.27 -14.75 -4.98
C ALA A 280 -2.89 -15.98 -4.32
N ARG A 281 -4.10 -15.87 -3.79
CA ARG A 281 -4.81 -17.00 -3.16
C ARG A 281 -5.12 -18.10 -4.16
N ASP A 282 -5.72 -17.77 -5.30
CA ASP A 282 -6.10 -18.74 -6.32
C ASP A 282 -4.86 -19.53 -6.83
N LYS A 283 -3.72 -18.82 -6.93
CA LYS A 283 -2.43 -19.43 -7.25
C LYS A 283 -1.96 -20.39 -6.16
N ASP A 284 -1.93 -19.97 -4.90
CA ASP A 284 -1.49 -20.82 -3.80
C ASP A 284 -2.37 -22.07 -3.66
N GLU A 285 -3.68 -21.95 -3.88
CA GLU A 285 -4.60 -23.07 -3.91
C GLU A 285 -4.29 -24.02 -5.06
N ALA A 286 -4.04 -23.49 -6.28
CA ALA A 286 -3.69 -24.30 -7.44
C ALA A 286 -2.35 -25.03 -7.25
N LEU A 287 -1.35 -24.36 -6.68
CA LEU A 287 -0.04 -24.99 -6.42
C LEU A 287 -0.13 -26.10 -5.36
N ARG A 288 -0.86 -25.87 -4.25
CA ARG A 288 -1.09 -26.90 -3.23
C ARG A 288 -1.86 -28.10 -3.80
N ALA A 289 -2.88 -27.85 -4.63
CA ALA A 289 -3.61 -28.95 -5.29
C ALA A 289 -2.70 -29.76 -6.23
N LEU A 290 -1.81 -29.08 -6.95
CA LEU A 290 -0.82 -29.75 -7.82
C LEU A 290 0.20 -30.55 -7.02
N GLU A 291 0.70 -30.03 -5.90
CA GLU A 291 1.61 -30.75 -5.01
C GLU A 291 0.93 -31.97 -4.38
N ALA A 292 -0.31 -31.86 -3.96
CA ALA A 292 -1.10 -33.00 -3.45
C ALA A 292 -1.28 -34.08 -4.53
N LEU A 293 -1.71 -33.68 -5.74
CA LEU A 293 -1.85 -34.61 -6.88
C LEU A 293 -0.54 -35.29 -7.21
N ARG A 294 0.58 -34.57 -7.20
CA ARG A 294 1.91 -35.13 -7.41
C ARG A 294 2.24 -36.21 -6.37
N GLY A 295 1.95 -35.93 -5.07
CA GLY A 295 2.12 -36.89 -4.00
C GLY A 295 1.27 -38.15 -4.18
N ASP A 296 0.00 -37.99 -4.56
CA ASP A 296 -0.90 -39.14 -4.82
C ASP A 296 -0.45 -39.98 -5.99
N VAL A 297 -0.03 -39.36 -7.09
CA VAL A 297 0.53 -40.05 -8.28
C VAL A 297 1.79 -40.83 -7.92
N ASP A 298 2.72 -40.23 -7.14
CA ASP A 298 3.93 -40.94 -6.69
C ASP A 298 3.57 -42.14 -5.80
N ALA A 299 2.65 -41.98 -4.86
CA ALA A 299 2.16 -43.06 -3.99
C ALA A 299 1.55 -44.24 -4.79
N ILE A 300 0.67 -43.94 -5.77
CA ILE A 300 0.05 -44.94 -6.65
C ILE A 300 1.11 -45.68 -7.44
N ILE A 301 2.05 -44.95 -8.08
CA ILE A 301 3.10 -45.58 -8.88
C ILE A 301 4.00 -46.50 -8.04
N ARG A 302 4.31 -46.12 -6.81
CA ARG A 302 5.13 -46.93 -5.88
C ARG A 302 4.39 -48.16 -5.38
N SER A 303 3.10 -48.03 -5.08
CA SER A 303 2.28 -49.17 -4.57
C SER A 303 1.97 -50.19 -5.65
N GLU A 304 1.62 -49.73 -6.86
CA GLU A 304 1.16 -50.60 -7.95
C GLU A 304 2.30 -51.08 -8.88
N GLY A 305 3.40 -50.31 -8.96
CA GLY A 305 4.46 -50.48 -9.94
C GLY A 305 5.50 -51.57 -9.63
N GLY A 306 5.47 -52.19 -8.46
CA GLY A 306 6.42 -53.22 -8.05
C GLY A 306 7.88 -52.77 -8.23
N ARG A 307 8.79 -53.67 -8.72
CA ARG A 307 10.21 -53.35 -8.96
C ARG A 307 10.46 -52.24 -10.00
N ARG A 308 9.49 -51.95 -10.87
CA ARG A 308 9.56 -50.90 -11.90
C ARG A 308 8.97 -49.58 -11.39
N GLY A 309 8.14 -49.58 -10.34
CA GLY A 309 7.47 -48.42 -9.85
C GLY A 309 8.41 -47.29 -9.42
N ALA A 310 9.47 -47.61 -8.70
CA ALA A 310 10.46 -46.61 -8.28
C ALA A 310 11.15 -45.88 -9.45
N ARG A 311 11.37 -46.57 -10.57
CA ARG A 311 11.97 -45.97 -11.79
C ARG A 311 10.96 -45.07 -12.51
N VAL A 312 9.71 -45.48 -12.59
CA VAL A 312 8.63 -44.68 -13.19
C VAL A 312 8.34 -43.47 -12.34
N ALA A 313 8.25 -43.61 -11.01
CA ALA A 313 8.06 -42.49 -10.08
C ALA A 313 9.16 -41.43 -10.25
N ARG A 314 10.43 -41.83 -10.34
CA ARG A 314 11.55 -40.91 -10.59
C ARG A 314 11.42 -40.18 -11.94
N ALA A 315 11.05 -40.88 -13.02
CA ALA A 315 10.87 -40.24 -14.31
C ALA A 315 9.71 -39.25 -14.34
N VAL A 316 8.63 -39.53 -13.62
CA VAL A 316 7.50 -38.63 -13.44
C VAL A 316 7.94 -37.41 -12.62
N GLU A 317 8.69 -37.61 -11.55
CA GLU A 317 9.25 -36.55 -10.72
C GLU A 317 10.16 -35.61 -11.53
N GLU A 318 11.08 -36.17 -12.31
CA GLU A 318 11.96 -35.41 -13.21
C GLU A 318 11.14 -34.58 -14.22
N ARG A 319 10.02 -35.12 -14.69
CA ARG A 319 9.14 -34.42 -15.64
C ARG A 319 8.38 -33.26 -14.95
N PHE A 320 7.88 -33.46 -13.72
CA PHE A 320 7.29 -32.37 -12.94
C PHE A 320 8.31 -31.26 -12.64
N ALA A 321 9.52 -31.64 -12.23
CA ALA A 321 10.59 -30.69 -11.94
C ALA A 321 11.04 -29.86 -13.16
N SER A 322 10.88 -30.41 -14.37
CA SER A 322 11.22 -29.74 -15.64
C SER A 322 10.04 -29.00 -16.27
N ALA A 323 8.82 -29.12 -15.71
CA ALA A 323 7.64 -28.43 -16.22
C ALA A 323 7.67 -26.96 -15.82
N SER A 324 7.38 -26.07 -16.77
CA SER A 324 7.15 -24.67 -16.51
C SER A 324 5.65 -24.41 -16.32
N PHE A 325 5.27 -23.87 -15.19
CA PHE A 325 3.89 -23.49 -14.92
C PHE A 325 3.73 -21.99 -15.12
N PRO A 326 2.61 -21.51 -15.71
CA PRO A 326 2.38 -20.10 -15.99
C PRO A 326 1.97 -19.31 -14.72
N PHE A 327 2.47 -19.72 -13.54
CA PHE A 327 2.17 -19.07 -12.27
C PHE A 327 3.38 -18.26 -11.78
N LEU A 328 3.11 -17.22 -11.03
CA LEU A 328 4.14 -16.46 -10.32
C LEU A 328 4.81 -17.39 -9.28
N GLY A 329 6.10 -17.70 -9.47
CA GLY A 329 6.88 -18.63 -8.64
C GLY A 329 6.52 -20.11 -8.83
N ASP A 330 7.36 -21.00 -8.34
CA ASP A 330 7.28 -22.44 -8.56
C ASP A 330 6.61 -23.19 -7.40
N ARG A 331 6.28 -22.51 -6.31
CA ARG A 331 5.71 -23.08 -5.09
C ARG A 331 4.70 -22.17 -4.41
N ALA A 332 3.81 -22.75 -3.62
CA ALA A 332 2.97 -21.99 -2.68
C ALA A 332 3.86 -21.41 -1.56
N ILE A 333 3.68 -20.12 -1.28
CA ILE A 333 4.42 -19.43 -0.20
C ILE A 333 3.47 -19.20 0.96
N PRO A 334 3.77 -19.69 2.19
CA PRO A 334 2.99 -19.40 3.37
C PRO A 334 2.86 -17.90 3.61
N ARG A 335 1.70 -17.47 4.11
CA ARG A 335 1.43 -16.05 4.38
C ARG A 335 0.82 -15.85 5.75
N ILE A 336 1.36 -14.85 6.48
CA ILE A 336 0.72 -14.20 7.62
C ILE A 336 0.09 -12.91 7.07
N ALA A 337 -1.24 -12.90 6.94
CA ALA A 337 -1.95 -11.81 6.28
C ALA A 337 -2.82 -11.03 7.25
N VAL A 338 -2.39 -9.83 7.61
CA VAL A 338 -3.17 -8.87 8.41
C VAL A 338 -4.00 -8.00 7.47
N GLN A 339 -5.30 -7.93 7.74
CA GLN A 339 -6.20 -7.01 7.05
C GLN A 339 -6.94 -6.15 8.07
N SER A 340 -6.96 -4.86 7.88
CA SER A 340 -7.61 -3.94 8.81
C SER A 340 -8.27 -2.74 8.16
N THR A 341 -9.10 -2.10 8.97
CA THR A 341 -9.66 -0.75 8.76
C THR A 341 -9.37 0.09 10.00
N ALA A 342 -9.44 1.40 9.90
CA ALA A 342 -9.27 2.28 11.07
C ALA A 342 -10.33 2.09 12.18
N GLY A 343 -11.40 1.32 11.91
CA GLY A 343 -12.48 1.13 12.86
C GLY A 343 -13.31 2.41 13.07
N GLU A 344 -13.60 2.73 14.34
CA GLU A 344 -14.31 3.97 14.74
C GLU A 344 -13.38 5.18 14.76
N VAL A 345 -12.11 4.97 15.12
CA VAL A 345 -11.08 6.01 15.09
C VAL A 345 -10.53 6.10 13.68
N SER A 346 -10.72 7.26 13.04
CA SER A 346 -10.20 7.53 11.70
C SER A 346 -9.73 8.96 11.59
N LEU A 347 -8.50 9.13 11.12
CA LEU A 347 -7.90 10.43 10.82
C LEU A 347 -8.02 10.77 9.32
N GLU A 348 -8.79 10.00 8.57
CA GLU A 348 -9.07 10.29 7.16
C GLU A 348 -9.83 11.61 7.08
N THR A 349 -9.14 12.61 6.60
CA THR A 349 -9.74 13.91 6.36
C THR A 349 -10.54 13.82 5.07
N GLY A 350 -11.86 13.99 5.18
CA GLY A 350 -12.62 14.45 4.02
C GLY A 350 -12.05 15.77 3.56
N LEU A 351 -12.09 16.06 2.27
CA LEU A 351 -11.58 17.29 1.63
C LEU A 351 -11.99 18.61 2.34
N ARG A 352 -12.84 18.59 3.37
CA ARG A 352 -13.43 19.77 3.99
C ARG A 352 -13.61 19.78 5.51
N ASN A 353 -13.37 18.68 6.20
CA ASN A 353 -13.39 18.64 7.67
C ASN A 353 -12.23 17.79 8.16
N PRO A 354 -11.08 18.40 8.45
CA PRO A 354 -10.02 17.66 9.12
C PRO A 354 -10.54 17.25 10.50
N THR A 355 -10.68 15.96 10.72
CA THR A 355 -10.76 15.42 12.07
C THR A 355 -9.46 15.83 12.76
N PRO A 356 -9.49 16.40 13.95
CA PRO A 356 -8.26 16.75 14.66
C PRO A 356 -7.38 15.50 14.80
N TRP A 357 -6.12 15.60 14.37
CA TRP A 357 -5.17 14.51 14.51
C TRP A 357 -4.60 14.51 15.93
N THR A 358 -5.42 14.10 16.89
CA THR A 358 -5.02 14.03 18.30
C THR A 358 -4.01 12.92 18.51
N GLU A 359 -3.10 13.12 19.44
CA GLU A 359 -2.10 12.11 19.81
C GLU A 359 -2.76 10.81 20.28
N GLU A 360 -3.85 10.90 21.03
CA GLU A 360 -4.62 9.74 21.50
C GLU A 360 -5.17 8.90 20.34
N ALA A 361 -5.79 9.55 19.34
CA ALA A 361 -6.30 8.87 18.16
C ALA A 361 -5.18 8.19 17.36
N LYS A 362 -4.01 8.83 17.25
CA LYS A 362 -2.83 8.27 16.59
C LYS A 362 -2.30 7.05 17.32
N ARG A 363 -2.13 7.15 18.65
CA ARG A 363 -1.70 6.01 19.50
C ARG A 363 -2.67 4.85 19.45
N GLU A 364 -3.97 5.11 19.36
CA GLU A 364 -4.98 4.07 19.19
C GLU A 364 -4.81 3.31 17.86
N LEU A 365 -4.54 4.01 16.76
CA LEU A 365 -4.28 3.38 15.46
C LEU A 365 -2.98 2.56 15.46
N ILE A 366 -1.92 3.08 16.07
CA ILE A 366 -0.64 2.34 16.24
C ILE A 366 -0.89 1.06 17.05
N ARG A 367 -1.54 1.17 18.21
CA ARG A 367 -1.86 0.02 19.05
C ARG A 367 -2.69 -1.02 18.29
N ARG A 368 -3.70 -0.59 17.55
CA ARG A 368 -4.52 -1.48 16.73
C ARG A 368 -3.71 -2.26 15.70
N GLY A 369 -2.76 -1.59 15.02
CA GLY A 369 -1.86 -2.26 14.08
C GLY A 369 -0.97 -3.30 14.77
N TYR A 370 -0.49 -3.00 15.96
CA TYR A 370 0.30 -3.91 16.80
C TYR A 370 -0.49 -5.16 17.23
N ASP A 371 -1.68 -4.95 17.82
CA ASP A 371 -2.54 -6.02 18.36
C ASP A 371 -2.96 -7.00 17.26
N LEU A 372 -3.28 -6.52 16.06
CA LEU A 372 -3.68 -7.37 14.94
C LEU A 372 -2.62 -8.40 14.52
N LEU A 373 -1.35 -8.06 14.59
CA LEU A 373 -0.28 -9.02 14.31
C LEU A 373 0.00 -9.89 15.55
N ASP A 374 -0.10 -9.33 16.75
CA ASP A 374 0.11 -10.08 17.99
C ASP A 374 -0.87 -11.23 18.12
N ASP A 375 -2.16 -10.99 17.86
CA ASP A 375 -3.21 -12.00 17.86
C ASP A 375 -2.92 -13.15 16.89
N LEU A 376 -2.52 -12.83 15.64
CA LEU A 376 -2.18 -13.84 14.62
C LEU A 376 -0.95 -14.68 14.99
N LEU A 377 0.10 -14.03 15.52
CA LEU A 377 1.31 -14.75 15.95
C LEU A 377 1.07 -15.63 17.17
N ALA A 378 0.12 -15.26 18.04
CA ALA A 378 -0.29 -16.08 19.18
C ALA A 378 -1.09 -17.32 18.71
N GLU A 379 -1.98 -17.18 17.73
CA GLU A 379 -2.73 -18.29 17.14
C GLU A 379 -1.80 -19.31 16.46
N GLU A 380 -0.81 -18.85 15.66
CA GLU A 380 0.14 -19.75 15.00
C GLU A 380 1.09 -20.46 15.97
N ALA A 381 1.38 -19.88 17.14
CA ALA A 381 2.20 -20.53 18.16
C ALA A 381 1.47 -21.67 18.91
N VAL A 382 0.14 -21.72 18.80
CA VAL A 382 -0.72 -22.73 19.43
C VAL A 382 -1.11 -23.86 18.45
N ALA A 383 -1.01 -23.63 17.14
CA ALA A 383 -1.32 -24.58 16.08
C ALA A 383 -0.10 -25.42 15.68
#